data_a812f8f1464030cd054040cbc8f0369b
#
_entry.id   a812f8f1464030cd054040cbc8f0369b
#
_cell.length_a   1.000
_cell.length_b   1.000
_cell.length_c   1.000
_cell.angle_alpha   90.00
_cell.angle_beta   90.00
_cell.angle_gamma   90.00
#
_symmetry.space_group_name_H-M   'P 1'
#
loop_
_entity.id
_entity.type
_entity.pdbx_description
1 polymer ?
#
loop_
_entity_poly.entity_id
_entity_poly.type
_entity_poly.pdbx_seq_one_letter_code
_entity_poly.pdbx_strand_id
1 'polypeptide(L)'
;MPVKLQKNRPTGRVLGMAAALLALLLLSFVWGRYDVPLSEVVRILLSRLFPVEQTWTDNMAIAVWNVRLPRILLACLVGCALSAAGASYQTVFQNPMAAPDILGASSGACFGAALAILTGQGSVTVTVYAFCASLLSVALVYLVGRRTRGNRVMNLLLAGIMVGSLFTAGTSYIKLVADPSNQLPQITYWLMGSLSGTRMKTVTFAAACMAVGLLPLLLLRWRMNLLTLSADEARAMGVHTDRLRLTVILSATVLTASAVSVSGMIGWVGLVIPHLSRRIVGNDCRWLLPMSMLFGAAFLLLVDNLARCLTAVEIPIGILTAFVGAPFFIYLMVKGGERA
;
A
#
# COMPACT_ATOMS: atom_id res chain seq x y z
N MET A 1 -23.23 32.29 -17.56
CA MET A 1 -23.32 30.92 -18.08
C MET A 1 -23.60 30.00 -16.93
N PRO A 2 -24.68 29.23 -16.90
CA PRO A 2 -24.96 28.30 -15.80
C PRO A 2 -23.93 27.18 -15.86
N VAL A 3 -23.19 27.01 -14.77
CA VAL A 3 -22.31 25.84 -14.53
C VAL A 3 -23.22 24.61 -14.53
N LYS A 4 -23.15 23.81 -15.59
CA LYS A 4 -23.77 22.48 -15.62
C LYS A 4 -23.11 21.65 -14.50
N LEU A 5 -23.75 21.61 -13.34
CA LEU A 5 -23.50 20.62 -12.30
C LEU A 5 -23.80 19.24 -12.92
N GLN A 6 -22.79 18.65 -13.54
CA GLN A 6 -22.86 17.25 -13.94
C GLN A 6 -23.09 16.44 -12.66
N LYS A 7 -24.30 15.96 -12.51
CA LYS A 7 -24.78 15.11 -11.43
C LYS A 7 -24.17 13.71 -11.57
N ASN A 8 -22.82 13.67 -11.58
CA ASN A 8 -22.05 12.43 -11.65
C ASN A 8 -22.13 11.75 -10.30
N ARG A 9 -22.95 10.71 -10.21
CA ARG A 9 -23.12 9.90 -9.00
C ARG A 9 -21.79 9.21 -8.67
N PRO A 10 -21.07 9.60 -7.62
CA PRO A 10 -19.78 8.98 -7.24
C PRO A 10 -19.94 7.49 -6.94
N THR A 11 -21.12 7.08 -6.48
CA THR A 11 -21.48 5.68 -6.25
C THR A 11 -21.32 4.80 -7.48
N GLY A 12 -21.79 5.24 -8.66
CA GLY A 12 -21.67 4.47 -9.90
C GLY A 12 -20.21 4.27 -10.32
N ARG A 13 -19.34 5.26 -10.08
CA ARG A 13 -17.90 5.16 -10.39
C ARG A 13 -17.19 4.19 -9.44
N VAL A 14 -17.54 4.21 -8.16
CA VAL A 14 -16.98 3.25 -7.18
C VAL A 14 -17.43 1.82 -7.50
N LEU A 15 -18.71 1.62 -7.86
CA LEU A 15 -19.22 0.32 -8.31
C LEU A 15 -18.54 -0.15 -9.59
N GLY A 16 -18.31 0.75 -10.56
CA GLY A 16 -17.57 0.43 -11.79
C GLY A 16 -16.14 -0.01 -11.49
N MET A 17 -15.45 0.65 -10.55
CA MET A 17 -14.10 0.24 -10.13
C MET A 17 -14.11 -1.11 -9.39
N ALA A 18 -15.14 -1.38 -8.58
CA ALA A 18 -15.30 -2.67 -7.92
C ALA A 18 -15.53 -3.81 -8.94
N ALA A 19 -16.34 -3.56 -9.98
CA ALA A 19 -16.55 -4.50 -11.07
C ALA A 19 -15.25 -4.74 -11.88
N ALA A 20 -14.48 -3.68 -12.15
CA ALA A 20 -13.18 -3.80 -12.83
C ALA A 20 -12.17 -4.59 -11.99
N LEU A 21 -12.12 -4.37 -10.67
CA LEU A 21 -11.28 -5.16 -9.76
C LEU A 21 -11.70 -6.64 -9.78
N LEU A 22 -13.00 -6.92 -9.72
CA LEU A 22 -13.52 -8.30 -9.77
C LEU A 22 -13.13 -9.00 -11.09
N ALA A 23 -13.30 -8.32 -12.22
CA ALA A 23 -12.87 -8.84 -13.51
C ALA A 23 -11.36 -9.13 -13.54
N LEU A 24 -10.55 -8.20 -13.03
CA LEU A 24 -9.09 -8.39 -12.96
C LEU A 24 -8.69 -9.52 -12.01
N LEU A 25 -9.39 -9.69 -10.89
CA LEU A 25 -9.20 -10.82 -9.97
C LEU A 25 -9.41 -12.16 -10.71
N LEU A 26 -10.50 -12.30 -11.45
CA LEU A 26 -10.80 -13.51 -12.21
C LEU A 26 -9.74 -13.77 -13.30
N LEU A 27 -9.34 -12.74 -14.03
CA LEU A 27 -8.28 -12.84 -15.04
C LEU A 27 -6.93 -13.22 -14.43
N SER A 28 -6.61 -12.76 -13.23
CA SER A 28 -5.34 -13.04 -12.55
C SER A 28 -5.18 -14.51 -12.16
N PHE A 29 -6.28 -15.26 -12.06
CA PHE A 29 -6.22 -16.71 -11.87
C PHE A 29 -5.80 -17.47 -13.13
N VAL A 30 -6.02 -16.91 -14.30
CA VAL A 30 -5.62 -17.51 -15.58
C VAL A 30 -4.17 -17.15 -15.91
N TRP A 31 -3.79 -15.90 -15.69
CA TRP A 31 -2.44 -15.41 -15.96
C TRP A 31 -1.40 -15.98 -14.99
N GLY A 32 -0.42 -16.68 -15.52
CA GLY A 32 0.68 -17.25 -14.73
C GLY A 32 1.60 -18.11 -15.57
N ARG A 33 2.78 -18.42 -15.06
CA ARG A 33 3.81 -19.20 -15.78
C ARG A 33 3.43 -20.67 -16.00
N TYR A 34 2.66 -21.23 -15.10
CA TYR A 34 2.14 -22.59 -15.23
C TYR A 34 0.76 -22.50 -15.89
N ASP A 35 0.62 -23.07 -17.07
CA ASP A 35 -0.64 -23.02 -17.80
C ASP A 35 -1.72 -23.84 -17.11
N VAL A 36 -2.81 -23.17 -16.72
CA VAL A 36 -4.02 -23.80 -16.21
C VAL A 36 -5.17 -23.27 -17.06
N PRO A 37 -5.85 -24.13 -17.84
CA PRO A 37 -6.99 -23.72 -18.64
C PRO A 37 -8.07 -23.05 -17.80
N LEU A 38 -8.75 -22.05 -18.36
CA LEU A 38 -9.80 -21.31 -17.65
C LEU A 38 -10.90 -22.25 -17.12
N SER A 39 -11.27 -23.27 -17.88
CA SER A 39 -12.23 -24.31 -17.49
C SER A 39 -11.81 -25.00 -16.18
N GLU A 40 -10.52 -25.38 -16.09
CA GLU A 40 -9.99 -26.05 -14.90
C GLU A 40 -9.85 -25.08 -13.72
N VAL A 41 -9.47 -23.83 -13.95
CA VAL A 41 -9.47 -22.79 -12.88
C VAL A 41 -10.86 -22.66 -12.26
N VAL A 42 -11.91 -22.56 -13.10
CA VAL A 42 -13.30 -22.44 -12.62
C VAL A 42 -13.72 -23.70 -11.85
N ARG A 43 -13.42 -24.89 -12.37
CA ARG A 43 -13.73 -26.17 -11.70
C ARG A 43 -13.00 -26.29 -10.34
N ILE A 44 -11.70 -25.98 -10.31
CA ILE A 44 -10.90 -25.99 -9.08
C ILE A 44 -11.49 -25.01 -8.03
N LEU A 45 -11.90 -23.80 -8.44
CA LEU A 45 -12.51 -22.85 -7.52
C LEU A 45 -13.88 -23.32 -7.03
N LEU A 46 -14.71 -23.91 -7.91
CA LEU A 46 -16.03 -24.42 -7.58
C LEU A 46 -15.99 -25.70 -6.74
N SER A 47 -14.93 -26.51 -6.84
CA SER A 47 -14.81 -27.79 -6.11
C SER A 47 -14.83 -27.63 -4.58
N ARG A 48 -14.55 -26.41 -4.06
CA ARG A 48 -14.70 -26.12 -2.63
C ARG A 48 -16.13 -25.88 -2.18
N LEU A 49 -17.02 -25.55 -3.11
CA LEU A 49 -18.42 -25.19 -2.82
C LEU A 49 -19.38 -26.30 -3.27
N PHE A 50 -19.03 -27.02 -4.33
CA PHE A 50 -19.86 -28.05 -4.95
C PHE A 50 -19.03 -29.32 -5.23
N PRO A 51 -19.62 -30.49 -5.18
CA PRO A 51 -19.00 -31.73 -5.65
C PRO A 51 -18.82 -31.65 -7.16
N VAL A 52 -17.62 -31.39 -7.64
CA VAL A 52 -17.25 -31.31 -9.06
C VAL A 52 -16.32 -32.48 -9.37
N GLU A 53 -16.54 -33.17 -10.48
CA GLU A 53 -15.66 -34.24 -10.94
C GLU A 53 -14.25 -33.67 -11.22
N GLN A 54 -13.23 -34.32 -10.66
CA GLN A 54 -11.84 -33.89 -10.78
C GLN A 54 -11.30 -34.24 -12.17
N THR A 55 -11.15 -33.21 -13.01
CA THR A 55 -10.54 -33.34 -14.36
C THR A 55 -9.13 -32.73 -14.39
N TRP A 56 -8.75 -31.95 -13.35
CA TRP A 56 -7.47 -31.27 -13.23
C TRP A 56 -6.43 -32.12 -12.50
N THR A 57 -5.15 -31.86 -12.76
CA THR A 57 -4.03 -32.47 -12.04
C THR A 57 -3.83 -31.82 -10.66
N ASP A 58 -3.22 -32.56 -9.72
CA ASP A 58 -2.90 -32.03 -8.40
C ASP A 58 -2.00 -30.78 -8.47
N ASN A 59 -1.07 -30.72 -9.43
CA ASN A 59 -0.22 -29.56 -9.67
C ASN A 59 -1.04 -28.32 -10.06
N MET A 60 -2.11 -28.46 -10.85
CA MET A 60 -3.00 -27.35 -11.18
C MET A 60 -3.72 -26.83 -9.92
N ALA A 61 -4.21 -27.73 -9.07
CA ALA A 61 -4.83 -27.36 -7.80
C ALA A 61 -3.84 -26.65 -6.86
N ILE A 62 -2.61 -27.14 -6.73
CA ILE A 62 -1.55 -26.51 -5.96
C ILE A 62 -1.24 -25.11 -6.51
N ALA A 63 -1.12 -24.98 -7.83
CA ALA A 63 -0.84 -23.68 -8.48
C ALA A 63 -1.96 -22.66 -8.19
N VAL A 64 -3.23 -23.07 -8.23
CA VAL A 64 -4.36 -22.18 -7.95
C VAL A 64 -4.46 -21.83 -6.48
N TRP A 65 -4.46 -22.82 -5.57
CA TRP A 65 -4.75 -22.62 -4.16
C TRP A 65 -3.55 -22.13 -3.33
N ASN A 66 -2.35 -22.66 -3.62
CA ASN A 66 -1.18 -22.40 -2.77
C ASN A 66 -0.26 -21.31 -3.32
N VAL A 67 -0.36 -21.00 -4.63
CA VAL A 67 0.49 -19.99 -5.27
C VAL A 67 -0.32 -18.76 -5.69
N ARG A 68 -1.34 -18.95 -6.56
CA ARG A 68 -2.08 -17.82 -7.16
C ARG A 68 -2.97 -17.12 -6.14
N LEU A 69 -3.83 -17.86 -5.45
CA LEU A 69 -4.79 -17.27 -4.51
C LEU A 69 -4.13 -16.42 -3.43
N PRO A 70 -3.11 -16.92 -2.67
CA PRO A 70 -2.47 -16.09 -1.65
C PRO A 70 -1.83 -14.83 -2.23
N ARG A 71 -1.19 -14.94 -3.40
CA ARG A 71 -0.50 -13.83 -4.05
C ARG A 71 -1.48 -12.76 -4.56
N ILE A 72 -2.57 -13.16 -5.21
CA ILE A 72 -3.65 -12.27 -5.67
C ILE A 72 -4.25 -11.51 -4.49
N LEU A 73 -4.59 -12.22 -3.40
CA LEU A 73 -5.13 -11.61 -2.20
C LEU A 73 -4.15 -10.62 -1.57
N LEU A 74 -2.87 -10.99 -1.48
CA LEU A 74 -1.85 -10.11 -0.90
C LEU A 74 -1.62 -8.87 -1.77
N ALA A 75 -1.59 -9.00 -3.10
CA ALA A 75 -1.49 -7.86 -4.02
C ALA A 75 -2.64 -6.87 -3.80
N CYS A 76 -3.87 -7.37 -3.71
CA CYS A 76 -5.04 -6.53 -3.44
C CYS A 76 -4.97 -5.84 -2.07
N LEU A 77 -4.59 -6.57 -1.02
CA LEU A 77 -4.47 -6.04 0.34
C LEU A 77 -3.39 -4.95 0.42
N VAL A 78 -2.20 -5.20 -0.12
CA VAL A 78 -1.09 -4.23 -0.11
C VAL A 78 -1.43 -2.99 -0.93
N GLY A 79 -1.99 -3.15 -2.13
CA GLY A 79 -2.41 -2.03 -2.98
C GLY A 79 -3.51 -1.18 -2.31
N CYS A 80 -4.50 -1.84 -1.71
CA CYS A 80 -5.56 -1.22 -0.91
C CYS A 80 -4.97 -0.42 0.27
N ALA A 81 -4.09 -1.04 1.07
CA ALA A 81 -3.51 -0.45 2.27
C ALA A 81 -2.63 0.77 1.95
N LEU A 82 -1.71 0.65 0.98
CA LEU A 82 -0.84 1.76 0.59
C LEU A 82 -1.62 2.94 0.02
N SER A 83 -2.66 2.68 -0.79
CA SER A 83 -3.49 3.74 -1.35
C SER A 83 -4.38 4.40 -0.31
N ALA A 84 -4.94 3.65 0.64
CA ALA A 84 -5.70 4.19 1.76
C ALA A 84 -4.81 5.04 2.68
N ALA A 85 -3.61 4.57 3.00
CA ALA A 85 -2.62 5.32 3.77
C ALA A 85 -2.24 6.61 3.05
N GLY A 86 -1.96 6.54 1.74
CA GLY A 86 -1.63 7.70 0.93
C GLY A 86 -2.74 8.75 0.91
N ALA A 87 -3.99 8.35 0.64
CA ALA A 87 -5.15 9.24 0.68
C ALA A 87 -5.30 9.93 2.04
N SER A 88 -5.05 9.17 3.13
CA SER A 88 -5.12 9.66 4.50
C SER A 88 -4.03 10.69 4.81
N TYR A 89 -2.78 10.40 4.45
CA TYR A 89 -1.66 11.35 4.63
C TYR A 89 -1.85 12.61 3.81
N GLN A 90 -2.24 12.48 2.53
CA GLN A 90 -2.53 13.64 1.69
C GLN A 90 -3.62 14.54 2.27
N THR A 91 -4.62 13.96 2.93
CA THR A 91 -5.68 14.72 3.62
C THR A 91 -5.17 15.38 4.90
N VAL A 92 -4.42 14.66 5.74
CA VAL A 92 -3.88 15.18 7.01
C VAL A 92 -2.88 16.29 6.79
N PHE A 93 -1.99 16.14 5.82
CA PHE A 93 -0.95 17.12 5.50
C PHE A 93 -1.42 18.21 4.53
N GLN A 94 -2.66 18.12 4.04
CA GLN A 94 -3.22 19.05 3.03
C GLN A 94 -2.28 19.22 1.82
N ASN A 95 -1.56 18.16 1.49
CA ASN A 95 -0.57 18.14 0.42
C ASN A 95 -0.77 16.91 -0.46
N PRO A 96 -1.12 17.09 -1.74
CA PRO A 96 -1.31 15.96 -2.67
C PRO A 96 -0.02 15.17 -2.94
N MET A 97 1.13 15.72 -2.57
CA MET A 97 2.46 15.10 -2.69
C MET A 97 2.83 14.25 -1.46
N ALA A 98 2.00 14.22 -0.41
CA ALA A 98 2.29 13.42 0.76
C ALA A 98 2.19 11.92 0.43
N ALA A 99 3.31 11.22 0.53
CA ALA A 99 3.41 9.78 0.35
C ALA A 99 3.38 9.06 1.71
N PRO A 100 3.01 7.76 1.76
CA PRO A 100 3.07 6.96 2.99
C PRO A 100 4.44 6.95 3.67
N ASP A 101 5.52 7.13 2.88
CA ASP A 101 6.92 7.08 3.35
C ASP A 101 7.38 8.33 4.08
N ILE A 102 6.61 9.39 4.03
CA ILE A 102 7.00 10.73 4.53
C ILE A 102 7.31 10.73 6.04
N LEU A 103 6.73 9.79 6.79
CA LEU A 103 7.00 9.60 8.22
C LEU A 103 8.05 8.51 8.51
N GLY A 104 8.80 8.07 7.51
CA GLY A 104 9.89 7.11 7.68
C GLY A 104 9.44 5.66 7.95
N ALA A 105 8.18 5.32 7.76
CA ALA A 105 7.63 3.99 8.01
C ALA A 105 8.35 2.91 7.16
N SER A 106 8.55 3.16 5.87
CA SER A 106 9.24 2.24 4.97
C SER A 106 10.72 2.12 5.29
N SER A 107 11.40 3.23 5.62
CA SER A 107 12.81 3.20 6.03
C SER A 107 13.01 2.37 7.30
N GLY A 108 12.11 2.52 8.28
CA GLY A 108 12.10 1.69 9.49
C GLY A 108 11.90 0.21 9.17
N ALA A 109 10.94 -0.12 8.30
CA ALA A 109 10.70 -1.50 7.87
C ALA A 109 11.93 -2.11 7.17
N CYS A 110 12.59 -1.35 6.28
CA CYS A 110 13.80 -1.76 5.58
C CYS A 110 14.94 -2.09 6.56
N PHE A 111 15.13 -1.25 7.57
CA PHE A 111 16.12 -1.48 8.62
C PHE A 111 15.80 -2.75 9.43
N GLY A 112 14.54 -2.91 9.87
CA GLY A 112 14.13 -4.08 10.63
C GLY A 112 14.29 -5.38 9.85
N ALA A 113 13.91 -5.40 8.57
CA ALA A 113 14.10 -6.55 7.70
C ALA A 113 15.58 -6.86 7.49
N ALA A 114 16.40 -5.85 7.19
CA ALA A 114 17.83 -6.02 6.99
C ALA A 114 18.51 -6.58 8.26
N LEU A 115 18.12 -6.08 9.44
CA LEU A 115 18.63 -6.58 10.73
C LEU A 115 18.27 -8.05 10.96
N ALA A 116 17.02 -8.43 10.65
CA ALA A 116 16.57 -9.82 10.80
C ALA A 116 17.31 -10.77 9.83
N ILE A 117 17.53 -10.33 8.58
CA ILE A 117 18.29 -11.13 7.59
C ILE A 117 19.76 -11.24 8.02
N LEU A 118 20.38 -10.16 8.50
CA LEU A 118 21.76 -10.16 9.00
C LEU A 118 21.95 -11.17 10.14
N THR A 119 20.94 -11.29 11.03
CA THR A 119 20.96 -12.24 12.17
C THR A 119 20.51 -13.65 11.77
N GLY A 120 20.34 -13.95 10.49
CA GLY A 120 19.99 -15.29 9.99
C GLY A 120 18.58 -15.75 10.30
N GLN A 121 17.63 -14.81 10.53
CA GLN A 121 16.27 -15.12 10.92
C GLN A 121 15.42 -15.57 9.71
N GLY A 122 14.42 -16.43 9.99
CA GLY A 122 13.46 -16.88 8.97
C GLY A 122 12.46 -15.81 8.55
N SER A 123 11.74 -16.05 7.46
CA SER A 123 10.85 -15.09 6.80
C SER A 123 9.76 -14.47 7.70
N VAL A 124 9.23 -15.26 8.65
CA VAL A 124 8.23 -14.75 9.61
C VAL A 124 8.85 -13.71 10.54
N THR A 125 10.06 -13.98 11.06
CA THR A 125 10.78 -13.04 11.93
C THR A 125 11.16 -11.78 11.18
N VAL A 126 11.58 -11.88 9.91
CA VAL A 126 11.84 -10.74 9.03
C VAL A 126 10.60 -9.84 8.94
N THR A 127 9.43 -10.41 8.71
CA THR A 127 8.15 -9.67 8.68
C THR A 127 7.87 -8.96 10.01
N VAL A 128 8.06 -9.64 11.15
CA VAL A 128 7.82 -9.05 12.48
C VAL A 128 8.81 -7.92 12.77
N TYR A 129 10.10 -8.11 12.48
CA TYR A 129 11.12 -7.06 12.66
C TYR A 129 10.83 -5.84 11.80
N ALA A 130 10.48 -6.06 10.52
CA ALA A 130 10.10 -4.98 9.61
C ALA A 130 8.88 -4.21 10.14
N PHE A 131 7.84 -4.91 10.59
CA PHE A 131 6.63 -4.30 11.14
C PHE A 131 6.93 -3.48 12.41
N CYS A 132 7.64 -4.06 13.38
CA CYS A 132 7.98 -3.40 14.64
C CYS A 132 8.90 -2.18 14.42
N ALA A 133 9.92 -2.30 13.57
CA ALA A 133 10.84 -1.20 13.28
C ALA A 133 10.14 -0.07 12.50
N SER A 134 9.19 -0.40 11.63
CA SER A 134 8.33 0.60 10.98
C SER A 134 7.51 1.40 11.99
N LEU A 135 6.84 0.73 12.93
CA LEU A 135 6.09 1.40 14.00
C LEU A 135 6.99 2.22 14.91
N LEU A 136 8.18 1.70 15.26
CA LEU A 136 9.17 2.42 16.06
C LEU A 136 9.63 3.69 15.35
N SER A 137 9.92 3.63 14.06
CA SER A 137 10.30 4.80 13.26
C SER A 137 9.26 5.92 13.38
N VAL A 138 7.99 5.61 13.14
CA VAL A 138 6.92 6.61 13.21
C VAL A 138 6.66 7.08 14.65
N ALA A 139 6.81 6.20 15.64
CA ALA A 139 6.73 6.61 17.04
C ALA A 139 7.82 7.65 17.39
N LEU A 140 9.05 7.44 16.92
CA LEU A 140 10.14 8.41 17.08
C LEU A 140 9.83 9.74 16.37
N VAL A 141 9.34 9.70 15.14
CA VAL A 141 8.90 10.90 14.40
C VAL A 141 7.83 11.67 15.17
N TYR A 142 6.84 10.97 15.71
CA TYR A 142 5.78 11.59 16.49
C TYR A 142 6.31 12.22 17.80
N LEU A 143 7.21 11.53 18.51
CA LEU A 143 7.81 12.02 19.74
C LEU A 143 8.65 13.28 19.49
N VAL A 144 9.47 13.29 18.45
CA VAL A 144 10.28 14.46 18.05
C VAL A 144 9.37 15.61 17.61
N GLY A 145 8.42 15.35 16.72
CA GLY A 145 7.50 16.36 16.18
C GLY A 145 6.62 17.01 17.26
N ARG A 146 6.27 16.25 18.32
CA ARG A 146 5.48 16.77 19.46
C ARG A 146 6.27 17.71 20.36
N ARG A 147 7.59 17.51 20.49
CA ARG A 147 8.46 18.34 21.33
C ARG A 147 8.93 19.61 20.64
N THR A 148 8.82 19.69 19.33
CA THR A 148 9.25 20.84 18.54
C THR A 148 8.17 21.93 18.54
N ARG A 149 8.53 23.19 18.76
CA ARG A 149 7.63 24.35 18.70
C ARG A 149 7.38 24.75 17.24
N GLY A 150 6.20 25.31 16.93
CA GLY A 150 5.85 25.80 15.60
C GLY A 150 4.75 24.99 14.91
N ASN A 151 4.75 24.99 13.57
CA ASN A 151 3.73 24.30 12.77
C ASN A 151 3.86 22.78 12.90
N ARG A 152 2.85 22.15 13.49
CA ARG A 152 2.84 20.72 13.80
C ARG A 152 3.01 19.81 12.57
N VAL A 153 2.43 20.20 11.44
CA VAL A 153 2.55 19.47 10.17
C VAL A 153 3.99 19.52 9.68
N MET A 154 4.58 20.71 9.64
CA MET A 154 5.96 20.89 9.20
C MET A 154 6.95 20.13 10.10
N ASN A 155 6.74 20.19 11.42
CA ASN A 155 7.59 19.49 12.39
C ASN A 155 7.54 17.97 12.19
N LEU A 156 6.37 17.38 11.91
CA LEU A 156 6.24 15.95 11.61
C LEU A 156 6.94 15.58 10.30
N LEU A 157 6.84 16.41 9.27
CA LEU A 157 7.52 16.19 7.99
C LEU A 157 9.04 16.21 8.14
N LEU A 158 9.58 17.24 8.82
CA LEU A 158 11.01 17.36 9.07
C LEU A 158 11.53 16.22 9.94
N ALA A 159 10.82 15.87 11.01
CA ALA A 159 11.16 14.73 11.86
C ALA A 159 11.15 13.41 11.06
N GLY A 160 10.18 13.24 10.14
CA GLY A 160 10.12 12.08 9.25
C GLY A 160 11.34 11.94 8.35
N ILE A 161 11.78 13.04 7.74
CA ILE A 161 12.99 13.07 6.92
C ILE A 161 14.22 12.69 7.75
N MET A 162 14.39 13.28 8.94
CA MET A 162 15.55 13.02 9.81
C MET A 162 15.59 11.59 10.32
N VAL A 163 14.48 11.09 10.87
CA VAL A 163 14.39 9.72 11.38
C VAL A 163 14.51 8.71 10.23
N GLY A 164 13.86 8.97 9.09
CA GLY A 164 13.98 8.14 7.89
C GLY A 164 15.43 8.04 7.41
N SER A 165 16.18 9.16 7.40
CA SER A 165 17.61 9.18 7.04
C SER A 165 18.46 8.35 8.01
N LEU A 166 18.15 8.39 9.32
CA LEU A 166 18.85 7.59 10.33
C LEU A 166 18.64 6.08 10.07
N PHE A 167 17.40 5.64 9.84
CA PHE A 167 17.11 4.23 9.53
C PHE A 167 17.72 3.80 8.18
N THR A 168 17.77 4.70 7.19
CA THR A 168 18.43 4.45 5.91
C THR A 168 19.93 4.29 6.08
N ALA A 169 20.59 5.12 6.88
CA ALA A 169 22.00 5.00 7.23
C ALA A 169 22.27 3.67 7.96
N GLY A 170 21.41 3.29 8.92
CA GLY A 170 21.48 1.99 9.59
C GLY A 170 21.36 0.81 8.62
N THR A 171 20.42 0.88 7.67
CA THR A 171 20.29 -0.14 6.62
C THR A 171 21.52 -0.23 5.75
N SER A 172 22.14 0.91 5.40
CA SER A 172 23.37 0.96 4.62
C SER A 172 24.56 0.35 5.39
N TYR A 173 24.64 0.60 6.70
CA TYR A 173 25.65 -0.04 7.55
C TYR A 173 25.47 -1.56 7.61
N ILE A 174 24.22 -2.04 7.77
CA ILE A 174 23.94 -3.49 7.73
C ILE A 174 24.38 -4.11 6.42
N LYS A 175 24.10 -3.45 5.28
CA LYS A 175 24.53 -3.92 3.96
C LYS A 175 26.06 -3.97 3.81
N LEU A 176 26.79 -3.07 4.47
CA LEU A 176 28.24 -3.01 4.47
C LEU A 176 28.88 -4.21 5.18
N VAL A 177 28.26 -4.66 6.29
CA VAL A 177 28.80 -5.76 7.13
C VAL A 177 28.19 -7.12 6.79
N ALA A 178 27.17 -7.17 5.93
CA ALA A 178 26.48 -8.39 5.52
C ALA A 178 27.37 -9.27 4.64
N ASP A 179 27.20 -10.60 4.75
CA ASP A 179 27.88 -11.55 3.87
C ASP A 179 27.52 -11.27 2.38
N PRO A 180 28.54 -11.01 1.52
CA PRO A 180 28.31 -10.66 0.12
C PRO A 180 27.61 -11.76 -0.68
N SER A 181 27.79 -13.02 -0.32
CA SER A 181 27.31 -14.17 -1.10
C SER A 181 25.85 -14.52 -0.79
N ASN A 182 25.39 -14.31 0.44
CA ASN A 182 24.08 -14.75 0.89
C ASN A 182 23.19 -13.61 1.42
N GLN A 183 23.65 -12.88 2.44
CA GLN A 183 22.83 -11.90 3.14
C GLN A 183 22.59 -10.62 2.33
N LEU A 184 23.63 -10.08 1.71
CA LEU A 184 23.53 -8.85 0.91
C LEU A 184 22.57 -8.98 -0.28
N PRO A 185 22.61 -10.06 -1.09
CA PRO A 185 21.60 -10.30 -2.12
C PRO A 185 20.19 -10.41 -1.57
N GLN A 186 19.98 -11.12 -0.45
CA GLN A 186 18.66 -11.27 0.19
C GLN A 186 18.11 -9.91 0.67
N ILE A 187 18.93 -9.11 1.35
CA ILE A 187 18.56 -7.76 1.79
C ILE A 187 18.20 -6.90 0.58
N THR A 188 19.04 -6.92 -0.45
CA THR A 188 18.84 -6.10 -1.65
C THR A 188 17.55 -6.47 -2.37
N TYR A 189 17.29 -7.77 -2.54
CA TYR A 189 16.05 -8.27 -3.17
C TYR A 189 14.80 -7.90 -2.33
N TRP A 190 14.88 -8.04 -1.00
CA TRP A 190 13.79 -7.66 -0.12
C TRP A 190 13.46 -6.15 -0.21
N LEU A 191 14.50 -5.30 -0.30
CA LEU A 191 14.34 -3.85 -0.45
C LEU A 191 13.68 -3.44 -1.77
N MET A 192 13.79 -4.25 -2.82
CA MET A 192 13.16 -3.97 -4.12
C MET A 192 11.65 -4.20 -4.13
N GLY A 193 11.11 -4.90 -3.12
CA GLY A 193 9.69 -5.22 -3.00
C GLY A 193 9.23 -6.33 -3.93
N SER A 194 8.64 -7.38 -3.36
CA SER A 194 8.15 -8.54 -4.09
C SER A 194 7.01 -9.22 -3.35
N LEU A 195 6.12 -9.88 -4.09
CA LEU A 195 5.09 -10.78 -3.55
C LEU A 195 5.41 -12.26 -3.82
N SER A 196 6.64 -12.56 -4.23
CA SER A 196 7.09 -13.92 -4.48
C SER A 196 7.09 -14.74 -3.18
N GLY A 197 6.74 -16.02 -3.27
CA GLY A 197 6.72 -16.93 -2.13
C GLY A 197 5.64 -16.63 -1.07
N THR A 198 4.64 -15.81 -1.41
CA THR A 198 3.50 -15.51 -0.51
C THR A 198 2.77 -16.80 -0.11
N ARG A 199 2.53 -16.96 1.19
CA ARG A 199 1.73 -18.06 1.77
C ARG A 199 0.45 -17.53 2.40
N MET A 200 -0.58 -18.36 2.53
CA MET A 200 -1.86 -17.95 3.13
C MET A 200 -1.69 -17.41 4.57
N LYS A 201 -0.75 -17.94 5.35
CA LYS A 201 -0.43 -17.43 6.69
C LYS A 201 0.02 -15.96 6.67
N THR A 202 0.79 -15.56 5.65
CA THR A 202 1.21 -14.16 5.46
C THR A 202 0.02 -13.28 5.08
N VAL A 203 -0.89 -13.79 4.24
CA VAL A 203 -2.12 -13.08 3.85
C VAL A 203 -3.02 -12.83 5.06
N THR A 204 -3.24 -13.85 5.91
CA THR A 204 -4.08 -13.71 7.11
C THR A 204 -3.48 -12.74 8.12
N PHE A 205 -2.17 -12.78 8.34
CA PHE A 205 -1.47 -11.81 9.18
C PHE A 205 -1.63 -10.38 8.64
N ALA A 206 -1.33 -10.17 7.36
CA ALA A 206 -1.47 -8.87 6.70
C ALA A 206 -2.91 -8.35 6.77
N ALA A 207 -3.90 -9.19 6.47
CA ALA A 207 -5.32 -8.85 6.53
C ALA A 207 -5.75 -8.41 7.94
N ALA A 208 -5.32 -9.13 8.98
CA ALA A 208 -5.63 -8.79 10.37
C ALA A 208 -5.03 -7.42 10.77
N CYS A 209 -3.73 -7.21 10.49
CA CYS A 209 -3.07 -5.93 10.78
C CYS A 209 -3.66 -4.77 9.97
N MET A 210 -3.92 -4.99 8.67
CA MET A 210 -4.53 -3.97 7.82
C MET A 210 -5.97 -3.64 8.21
N ALA A 211 -6.76 -4.62 8.67
CA ALA A 211 -8.10 -4.38 9.18
C ALA A 211 -8.09 -3.40 10.38
N VAL A 212 -7.11 -3.53 11.29
CA VAL A 212 -6.94 -2.60 12.42
C VAL A 212 -6.69 -1.17 11.94
N GLY A 213 -5.91 -0.99 10.88
CA GLY A 213 -5.67 0.35 10.30
C GLY A 213 -6.83 0.87 9.44
N LEU A 214 -7.49 0.01 8.66
CA LEU A 214 -8.57 0.40 7.75
C LEU A 214 -9.85 0.77 8.49
N LEU A 215 -10.21 0.02 9.53
CA LEU A 215 -11.47 0.22 10.25
C LEU A 215 -11.64 1.65 10.79
N PRO A 216 -10.69 2.25 11.51
CA PRO A 216 -10.82 3.64 11.97
C PRO A 216 -10.92 4.63 10.79
N LEU A 217 -10.16 4.42 9.71
CA LEU A 217 -10.21 5.31 8.53
C LEU A 217 -11.58 5.28 7.86
N LEU A 218 -12.19 4.09 7.70
CA LEU A 218 -13.51 3.95 7.12
C LEU A 218 -14.60 4.55 8.00
N LEU A 219 -14.51 4.39 9.32
CA LEU A 219 -15.46 4.98 10.27
C LEU A 219 -15.33 6.51 10.32
N LEU A 220 -14.11 7.03 10.22
CA LEU A 220 -13.81 8.46 10.31
C LEU A 220 -13.79 9.18 8.95
N ARG A 221 -14.01 8.49 7.83
CA ARG A 221 -13.89 9.05 6.47
C ARG A 221 -14.68 10.35 6.25
N TRP A 222 -15.84 10.49 6.88
CA TRP A 222 -16.61 11.73 6.82
C TRP A 222 -15.91 12.86 7.61
N ARG A 223 -15.42 12.54 8.81
CA ARG A 223 -14.75 13.52 9.68
C ARG A 223 -13.40 13.96 9.11
N MET A 224 -12.76 13.13 8.29
CA MET A 224 -11.49 13.49 7.64
C MET A 224 -11.62 14.73 6.74
N ASN A 225 -12.80 14.99 6.16
CA ASN A 225 -13.05 16.23 5.41
C ASN A 225 -12.87 17.49 6.27
N LEU A 226 -13.08 17.40 7.58
CA LEU A 226 -12.92 18.53 8.50
C LEU A 226 -11.44 18.88 8.76
N LEU A 227 -10.50 18.00 8.40
CA LEU A 227 -9.07 18.29 8.46
C LEU A 227 -8.61 19.30 7.39
N THR A 228 -9.45 19.58 6.40
CA THR A 228 -9.19 20.60 5.37
C THR A 228 -9.62 22.01 5.81
N LEU A 229 -10.38 22.12 6.89
CA LEU A 229 -10.81 23.40 7.48
C LEU A 229 -9.72 23.95 8.42
N SER A 230 -9.83 25.23 8.75
CA SER A 230 -9.02 25.82 9.82
C SER A 230 -9.31 25.17 11.18
N ALA A 231 -8.35 25.22 12.10
CA ALA A 231 -8.51 24.62 13.42
C ALA A 231 -9.72 25.22 14.20
N ASP A 232 -9.99 26.50 14.00
CA ASP A 232 -11.06 27.20 14.68
C ASP A 232 -12.45 26.86 14.12
N GLU A 233 -12.57 26.76 12.80
CA GLU A 233 -13.80 26.28 12.13
C GLU A 233 -14.15 24.84 12.54
N ALA A 234 -13.16 23.95 12.55
CA ALA A 234 -13.39 22.56 12.94
C ALA A 234 -13.76 22.42 14.42
N ARG A 235 -13.18 23.26 15.30
CA ARG A 235 -13.57 23.32 16.72
C ARG A 235 -15.00 23.82 16.91
N ALA A 236 -15.42 24.84 16.15
CA ALA A 236 -16.80 25.34 16.16
C ALA A 236 -17.81 24.24 15.77
N MET A 237 -17.40 23.26 14.95
CA MET A 237 -18.17 22.07 14.59
C MET A 237 -18.04 20.92 15.62
N GLY A 238 -17.43 21.14 16.77
CA GLY A 238 -17.30 20.15 17.85
C GLY A 238 -16.25 19.06 17.60
N VAL A 239 -15.30 19.27 16.66
CA VAL A 239 -14.29 18.27 16.32
C VAL A 239 -12.92 18.67 16.84
N HIS A 240 -12.31 17.80 17.65
CA HIS A 240 -10.92 17.94 18.08
C HIS A 240 -9.97 17.48 16.95
N THR A 241 -9.53 18.41 16.12
CA THR A 241 -8.67 18.16 14.95
C THR A 241 -7.38 17.42 15.29
N ASP A 242 -6.78 17.70 16.45
CA ASP A 242 -5.56 17.04 16.89
C ASP A 242 -5.74 15.53 17.15
N ARG A 243 -6.84 15.16 17.82
CA ARG A 243 -7.15 13.75 18.07
C ARG A 243 -7.49 13.03 16.77
N LEU A 244 -8.27 13.67 15.90
CA LEU A 244 -8.62 13.13 14.59
C LEU A 244 -7.36 12.91 13.73
N ARG A 245 -6.48 13.92 13.67
CA ARG A 245 -5.21 13.84 12.93
C ARG A 245 -4.33 12.70 13.45
N LEU A 246 -4.18 12.59 14.77
CA LEU A 246 -3.41 11.50 15.38
C LEU A 246 -3.98 10.12 15.02
N THR A 247 -5.29 9.93 15.15
CA THR A 247 -5.94 8.66 14.81
C THR A 247 -5.72 8.30 13.35
N VAL A 248 -5.87 9.26 12.43
CA VAL A 248 -5.66 9.04 10.99
C VAL A 248 -4.19 8.69 10.70
N ILE A 249 -3.23 9.41 11.31
CA ILE A 249 -1.79 9.12 11.16
C ILE A 249 -1.47 7.71 11.68
N LEU A 250 -1.90 7.35 12.87
CA LEU A 250 -1.65 6.02 13.45
C LEU A 250 -2.25 4.91 12.58
N SER A 251 -3.48 5.07 12.13
CA SER A 251 -4.14 4.12 11.24
C SER A 251 -3.39 3.96 9.91
N ALA A 252 -3.02 5.06 9.27
CA ALA A 252 -2.25 5.06 8.02
C ALA A 252 -0.85 4.45 8.22
N THR A 253 -0.23 4.68 9.39
CA THR A 253 1.06 4.06 9.75
C THR A 253 0.93 2.54 9.87
N VAL A 254 -0.09 2.04 10.57
CA VAL A 254 -0.34 0.60 10.69
C VAL A 254 -0.55 -0.03 9.31
N LEU A 255 -1.27 0.65 8.41
CA LEU A 255 -1.44 0.20 7.02
C LEU A 255 -0.11 0.12 6.26
N THR A 256 0.69 1.18 6.34
CA THR A 256 1.99 1.22 5.66
C THR A 256 2.95 0.17 6.23
N ALA A 257 3.04 0.07 7.56
CA ALA A 257 3.87 -0.91 8.24
C ALA A 257 3.47 -2.35 7.87
N SER A 258 2.15 -2.64 7.89
CA SER A 258 1.63 -3.96 7.51
C SER A 258 1.92 -4.29 6.04
N ALA A 259 1.74 -3.32 5.13
CA ALA A 259 2.00 -3.52 3.72
C ALA A 259 3.49 -3.79 3.47
N VAL A 260 4.36 -2.88 3.93
CA VAL A 260 5.81 -2.97 3.67
C VAL A 260 6.43 -4.20 4.34
N SER A 261 5.98 -4.60 5.53
CA SER A 261 6.53 -5.77 6.23
C SER A 261 6.32 -7.10 5.49
N VAL A 262 5.31 -7.21 4.65
CA VAL A 262 4.98 -8.44 3.89
C VAL A 262 5.36 -8.39 2.42
N SER A 263 5.57 -7.20 1.86
CA SER A 263 5.86 -7.02 0.43
C SER A 263 7.21 -6.40 0.14
N GLY A 264 7.96 -5.95 1.16
CA GLY A 264 9.09 -5.06 0.96
C GLY A 264 8.64 -3.67 0.51
N MET A 265 9.58 -2.85 0.05
CA MET A 265 9.30 -1.46 -0.30
C MET A 265 8.63 -1.35 -1.69
N ILE A 266 7.35 -1.00 -1.69
CA ILE A 266 6.57 -0.69 -2.90
C ILE A 266 6.20 0.79 -2.87
N GLY A 267 6.94 1.60 -3.62
CA GLY A 267 6.69 3.04 -3.72
C GLY A 267 5.61 3.40 -4.74
N TRP A 268 5.29 4.71 -4.84
CA TRP A 268 4.42 5.36 -5.82
C TRP A 268 2.93 5.05 -5.72
N VAL A 269 2.51 3.86 -5.29
CA VAL A 269 1.10 3.45 -5.20
C VAL A 269 0.31 4.42 -4.32
N GLY A 270 0.82 4.68 -3.10
CA GLY A 270 0.18 5.60 -2.16
C GLY A 270 0.23 7.08 -2.56
N LEU A 271 1.05 7.44 -3.54
CA LEU A 271 1.12 8.80 -4.08
C LEU A 271 0.18 8.97 -5.28
N VAL A 272 0.31 8.09 -6.27
CA VAL A 272 -0.34 8.20 -7.58
C VAL A 272 -1.83 7.85 -7.50
N ILE A 273 -2.17 6.75 -6.84
CA ILE A 273 -3.55 6.25 -6.84
C ILE A 273 -4.55 7.19 -6.17
N PRO A 274 -4.28 7.79 -4.99
CA PRO A 274 -5.20 8.77 -4.41
C PRO A 274 -5.36 10.00 -5.30
N HIS A 275 -4.30 10.43 -5.99
CA HIS A 275 -4.38 11.55 -6.92
C HIS A 275 -5.31 11.25 -8.11
N LEU A 276 -5.18 10.07 -8.71
CA LEU A 276 -6.09 9.61 -9.77
C LEU A 276 -7.53 9.47 -9.26
N SER A 277 -7.70 8.91 -8.06
CA SER A 277 -9.01 8.74 -7.43
C SER A 277 -9.73 10.07 -7.22
N ARG A 278 -8.98 11.14 -6.85
CA ARG A 278 -9.56 12.50 -6.75
C ARG A 278 -10.10 13.01 -8.08
N ARG A 279 -9.43 12.71 -9.18
CA ARG A 279 -9.93 13.10 -10.51
C ARG A 279 -11.23 12.39 -10.88
N ILE A 280 -11.45 11.18 -10.34
CA ILE A 280 -12.63 10.36 -10.62
C ILE A 280 -13.80 10.74 -9.71
N VAL A 281 -13.60 10.80 -8.38
CA VAL A 281 -14.69 10.96 -7.39
C VAL A 281 -14.66 12.28 -6.62
N GLY A 282 -13.67 13.15 -6.87
CA GLY A 282 -13.49 14.41 -6.14
C GLY A 282 -12.74 14.26 -4.82
N ASN A 283 -12.76 15.32 -4.01
CA ASN A 283 -11.97 15.43 -2.77
C ASN A 283 -12.71 14.91 -1.53
N ASP A 284 -14.00 14.58 -1.61
CA ASP A 284 -14.76 14.09 -0.47
C ASP A 284 -14.24 12.72 -0.02
N CYS A 285 -13.66 12.65 1.17
CA CYS A 285 -13.07 11.45 1.74
C CYS A 285 -14.07 10.29 1.87
N ARG A 286 -15.38 10.55 1.89
CA ARG A 286 -16.42 9.51 1.88
C ARG A 286 -16.32 8.60 0.66
N TRP A 287 -15.94 9.18 -0.49
CA TRP A 287 -15.82 8.50 -1.77
C TRP A 287 -14.36 8.29 -2.17
N LEU A 288 -13.49 9.24 -1.82
CA LEU A 288 -12.07 9.19 -2.13
C LEU A 288 -11.38 7.97 -1.50
N LEU A 289 -11.66 7.69 -0.22
CA LEU A 289 -11.01 6.59 0.48
C LEU A 289 -11.40 5.22 -0.12
N PRO A 290 -12.69 4.85 -0.25
CA PRO A 290 -13.09 3.60 -0.90
C PRO A 290 -12.60 3.49 -2.35
N MET A 291 -12.65 4.58 -3.12
CA MET A 291 -12.16 4.59 -4.48
C MET A 291 -10.66 4.32 -4.54
N SER A 292 -9.87 4.96 -3.68
CA SER A 292 -8.42 4.74 -3.59
C SER A 292 -8.09 3.30 -3.19
N MET A 293 -8.85 2.71 -2.27
CA MET A 293 -8.68 1.32 -1.86
C MET A 293 -8.89 0.35 -3.03
N LEU A 294 -10.00 0.48 -3.74
CA LEU A 294 -10.33 -0.39 -4.88
C LEU A 294 -9.35 -0.20 -6.05
N PHE A 295 -9.05 1.06 -6.37
CA PHE A 295 -8.13 1.37 -7.45
C PHE A 295 -6.70 0.91 -7.12
N GLY A 296 -6.24 1.09 -5.88
CA GLY A 296 -4.94 0.61 -5.43
C GLY A 296 -4.82 -0.91 -5.49
N ALA A 297 -5.87 -1.63 -5.07
CA ALA A 297 -5.94 -3.07 -5.20
C ALA A 297 -5.85 -3.52 -6.67
N ALA A 298 -6.64 -2.90 -7.56
CA ALA A 298 -6.61 -3.20 -8.99
C ALA A 298 -5.26 -2.88 -9.62
N PHE A 299 -4.70 -1.72 -9.31
CA PHE A 299 -3.40 -1.30 -9.84
C PHE A 299 -2.27 -2.25 -9.44
N LEU A 300 -2.16 -2.57 -8.15
CA LEU A 300 -1.07 -3.43 -7.69
C LEU A 300 -1.24 -4.87 -8.18
N LEU A 301 -2.46 -5.38 -8.29
CA LEU A 301 -2.74 -6.67 -8.88
C LEU A 301 -2.35 -6.71 -10.37
N LEU A 302 -2.63 -5.64 -11.12
CA LEU A 302 -2.19 -5.52 -12.52
C LEU A 302 -0.66 -5.52 -12.62
N VAL A 303 0.01 -4.71 -11.78
CA VAL A 303 1.49 -4.66 -11.76
C VAL A 303 2.09 -6.00 -11.35
N ASP A 304 1.49 -6.72 -10.40
CA ASP A 304 1.93 -8.06 -10.02
C ASP A 304 1.78 -9.07 -11.16
N ASN A 305 0.68 -9.01 -11.91
CA ASN A 305 0.51 -9.84 -13.11
C ASN A 305 1.60 -9.56 -14.16
N LEU A 306 1.93 -8.29 -14.39
CA LEU A 306 3.02 -7.91 -15.28
C LEU A 306 4.37 -8.40 -14.74
N ALA A 307 4.63 -8.24 -13.45
CA ALA A 307 5.86 -8.69 -12.80
C ALA A 307 6.16 -10.17 -13.00
N ARG A 308 5.09 -10.99 -13.03
CA ARG A 308 5.17 -12.45 -13.21
C ARG A 308 5.31 -12.90 -14.67
N CYS A 309 4.71 -12.14 -15.59
CA CYS A 309 4.51 -12.61 -16.97
C CYS A 309 5.46 -11.98 -17.99
N LEU A 310 6.08 -10.83 -17.69
CA LEU A 310 6.90 -10.11 -18.67
C LEU A 310 8.23 -10.77 -18.97
N THR A 311 8.88 -11.40 -17.99
CA THR A 311 10.22 -11.95 -18.13
C THR A 311 10.36 -13.33 -17.48
N ALA A 312 11.38 -14.09 -17.88
CA ALA A 312 11.68 -15.40 -17.29
C ALA A 312 12.03 -15.31 -15.78
N VAL A 313 12.61 -14.20 -15.33
CA VAL A 313 12.85 -13.90 -13.91
C VAL A 313 11.78 -12.89 -13.46
N GLU A 314 11.23 -13.05 -12.26
CA GLU A 314 10.24 -12.11 -11.75
C GLU A 314 10.87 -10.73 -11.53
N ILE A 315 10.24 -9.69 -12.09
CA ILE A 315 10.67 -8.32 -11.87
C ILE A 315 10.15 -7.87 -10.49
N PRO A 316 10.99 -7.34 -9.60
CA PRO A 316 10.52 -6.75 -8.35
C PRO A 316 9.45 -5.67 -8.59
N ILE A 317 8.36 -5.73 -7.81
CA ILE A 317 7.20 -4.86 -8.01
C ILE A 317 7.55 -3.38 -7.81
N GLY A 318 8.46 -3.08 -6.87
CA GLY A 318 8.92 -1.72 -6.63
C GLY A 318 9.59 -1.08 -7.85
N ILE A 319 10.28 -1.85 -8.68
CA ILE A 319 10.87 -1.38 -9.94
C ILE A 319 9.75 -1.00 -10.92
N LEU A 320 8.75 -1.87 -11.12
CA LEU A 320 7.65 -1.59 -12.05
C LEU A 320 6.79 -0.40 -11.60
N THR A 321 6.49 -0.32 -10.29
CA THR A 321 5.74 0.83 -9.78
C THR A 321 6.50 2.14 -9.93
N ALA A 322 7.84 2.14 -9.83
CA ALA A 322 8.67 3.32 -10.08
C ALA A 322 8.67 3.72 -11.56
N PHE A 323 8.79 2.76 -12.48
CA PHE A 323 8.73 3.03 -13.93
C PHE A 323 7.37 3.59 -14.39
N VAL A 324 6.29 3.24 -13.73
CA VAL A 324 4.96 3.79 -14.03
C VAL A 324 4.73 5.09 -13.26
N GLY A 325 5.08 5.13 -11.99
CA GLY A 325 4.74 6.22 -11.08
C GLY A 325 5.53 7.50 -11.36
N ALA A 326 6.85 7.41 -11.56
CA ALA A 326 7.69 8.59 -11.76
C ALA A 326 7.37 9.35 -13.06
N PRO A 327 7.28 8.72 -14.24
CA PRO A 327 6.89 9.42 -15.47
C PRO A 327 5.48 10.01 -15.41
N PHE A 328 4.55 9.27 -14.81
CA PHE A 328 3.19 9.77 -14.62
C PHE A 328 3.18 11.04 -13.75
N PHE A 329 4.00 11.08 -12.72
CA PHE A 329 4.07 12.22 -11.82
C PHE A 329 4.74 13.43 -12.47
N ILE A 330 5.81 13.22 -13.26
CA ILE A 330 6.43 14.27 -14.09
C ILE A 330 5.40 14.87 -15.06
N TYR A 331 4.65 14.01 -15.74
CA TYR A 331 3.56 14.47 -16.62
C TYR A 331 2.53 15.34 -15.89
N LEU A 332 2.16 14.97 -14.65
CA LEU A 332 1.22 15.75 -13.85
C LEU A 332 1.78 17.13 -13.45
N MET A 333 3.06 17.21 -13.11
CA MET A 333 3.73 18.47 -12.74
C MET A 333 3.78 19.42 -13.94
N VAL A 334 4.16 18.93 -15.12
CA VAL A 334 4.23 19.75 -16.34
C VAL A 334 2.85 20.28 -16.71
N LYS A 335 1.84 19.41 -16.73
CA LYS A 335 0.46 19.82 -17.11
C LYS A 335 -0.25 20.66 -16.04
N GLY A 336 0.15 20.53 -14.77
CA GLY A 336 -0.38 21.35 -13.66
C GLY A 336 0.16 22.77 -13.68
N GLY A 337 1.40 22.98 -14.12
CA GLY A 337 2.02 24.30 -14.25
C GLY A 337 1.43 25.17 -15.39
N GLU A 338 0.78 24.57 -16.40
CA GLU A 338 0.12 25.30 -17.48
C GLU A 338 -1.26 25.90 -17.08
N ARG A 339 -1.76 25.60 -15.86
CA ARG A 339 -3.07 26.05 -15.36
C ARG A 339 -2.99 26.96 -14.14
N ALA A 340 -1.80 27.31 -13.69
CA ALA A 340 -1.50 28.30 -12.67
C ALA A 340 -1.04 29.62 -13.31
#